data_ce584b12c028a4fee1d782b90668cad7
#
_entry.id   ce584b12c028a4fee1d782b90668cad7
#
_cell.length_a   1.000
_cell.length_b   1.000
_cell.length_c   1.000
_cell.angle_alpha   90.00
_cell.angle_beta   90.00
_cell.angle_gamma   90.00
#
_symmetry.space_group_name_H-M   'P 1'
#
loop_
_entity.id
_entity.type
_entity.pdbx_description
1 polymer ?
#
loop_
_entity_poly.entity_id
_entity_poly.type
_entity_poly.pdbx_seq_one_letter_code
_entity_poly.pdbx_strand_id
1 'polypeptide(L)'
;MILTTKQEQGARECIANYLNGEKYYIISGYAGAGKSTLVRVIIENLPGIVPEEDVVYACYTGKAAQVLLKKGNKNVTTLHKLLYESIPKPDGTFFRKPKETIDYDVVVVDEVSMAPRALMELLFRHDCFIICLGDPFQLPPVDKDQDNGLLARPNIFLDEIMRQALDSNIIRLSMKIRHQDKIEYGKEDDAIVMPYDKLTTGVLKWGDQILVGTNKTRININQTLRNMQGRGPEPEEGEKVICLRNYWDNLATNNDPLVNGTVGYISNLYTSYNHIPPYCGGQTIPVLYADFMSDSDADFGTLNMDKHQIMTGERSLDARTIYKLNSRRNTQHLVPMEFTYAYAITTHKAQGSEWDKIVVLEEGFPFAREEHARWLYTAVTRASEQLVLVR
;
A
#
# COMPACT_ATOMS: atom_id res chain seq x y z
N MET A 1 29.56 1.59 3.05
CA MET A 1 28.46 2.54 3.34
C MET A 1 28.80 3.22 4.67
N ILE A 2 28.67 4.55 4.78
CA ILE A 2 28.97 5.25 6.04
C ILE A 2 27.64 5.49 6.76
N LEU A 3 27.50 4.90 7.94
CA LEU A 3 26.34 5.11 8.82
C LEU A 3 26.48 6.45 9.57
N THR A 4 25.36 7.03 9.97
CA THR A 4 25.37 8.11 10.98
C THR A 4 25.62 7.54 12.38
N THR A 5 26.02 8.39 13.31
CA THR A 5 26.22 7.97 14.71
C THR A 5 24.97 7.31 15.31
N LYS A 6 23.79 7.83 15.00
CA LYS A 6 22.51 7.23 15.44
C LYS A 6 22.25 5.88 14.79
N GLN A 7 22.54 5.73 13.50
CA GLN A 7 22.39 4.45 12.83
C GLN A 7 23.37 3.40 13.40
N GLU A 8 24.62 3.77 13.66
CA GLU A 8 25.58 2.88 14.31
C GLU A 8 25.13 2.47 15.72
N GLN A 9 24.58 3.42 16.49
CA GLN A 9 23.98 3.13 17.80
C GLN A 9 22.83 2.15 17.66
N GLY A 10 21.87 2.41 16.75
CA GLY A 10 20.72 1.56 16.50
C GLY A 10 21.10 0.15 16.07
N ALA A 11 22.13 0.00 15.23
CA ALA A 11 22.61 -1.32 14.83
C ALA A 11 23.16 -2.10 16.04
N ARG A 12 24.04 -1.47 16.83
CA ARG A 12 24.62 -2.10 18.04
C ARG A 12 23.55 -2.49 19.06
N GLU A 13 22.59 -1.59 19.33
CA GLU A 13 21.52 -1.85 20.30
C GLU A 13 20.59 -2.97 19.83
N CYS A 14 20.21 -2.97 18.54
CA CYS A 14 19.35 -4.01 17.98
C CYS A 14 20.00 -5.40 18.08
N ILE A 15 21.29 -5.51 17.72
CA ILE A 15 22.05 -6.76 17.82
C ILE A 15 22.18 -7.17 19.29
N ALA A 16 22.45 -6.24 20.20
CA ALA A 16 22.53 -6.53 21.63
C ALA A 16 21.19 -7.04 22.19
N ASN A 17 20.06 -6.43 21.79
CA ASN A 17 18.72 -6.88 22.17
C ASN A 17 18.44 -8.31 21.70
N TYR A 18 18.80 -8.63 20.45
CA TYR A 18 18.70 -10.00 19.95
C TYR A 18 19.48 -11.00 20.79
N LEU A 19 20.75 -10.71 21.08
CA LEU A 19 21.64 -11.57 21.89
C LEU A 19 21.16 -11.73 23.34
N ASN A 20 20.48 -10.73 23.89
CA ASN A 20 19.92 -10.76 25.24
C ASN A 20 18.55 -11.47 25.31
N GLY A 21 18.03 -11.98 24.20
CA GLY A 21 16.73 -12.65 24.15
C GLY A 21 15.53 -11.70 24.28
N GLU A 22 15.72 -10.41 23.99
CA GLU A 22 14.60 -9.46 23.90
C GLU A 22 13.68 -9.84 22.74
N LYS A 23 12.41 -9.48 22.84
CA LYS A 23 11.39 -9.93 21.88
C LYS A 23 11.37 -9.12 20.59
N TYR A 24 11.64 -7.81 20.68
CA TYR A 24 11.55 -6.91 19.53
C TYR A 24 12.45 -5.69 19.66
N TYR A 25 12.69 -5.03 18.51
CA TYR A 25 13.35 -3.74 18.42
C TYR A 25 12.60 -2.82 17.43
N ILE A 26 12.29 -1.60 17.86
CA ILE A 26 11.48 -0.66 17.07
C ILE A 26 12.36 0.47 16.57
N ILE A 27 12.47 0.59 15.24
CA ILE A 27 13.18 1.65 14.53
C ILE A 27 12.16 2.60 13.93
N SER A 28 12.06 3.78 14.50
CA SER A 28 11.23 4.85 13.99
C SER A 28 12.09 5.88 13.26
N GLY A 29 11.52 6.54 12.24
CA GLY A 29 12.25 7.61 11.56
C GLY A 29 11.50 8.14 10.36
N TYR A 30 11.85 9.35 9.93
CA TYR A 30 11.22 10.04 8.82
C TYR A 30 11.62 9.48 7.45
N ALA A 31 10.95 9.91 6.38
CA ALA A 31 11.37 9.64 5.02
C ALA A 31 12.81 10.17 4.80
N GLY A 32 13.66 9.39 4.12
CA GLY A 32 15.07 9.77 3.92
C GLY A 32 16.00 9.59 5.11
N ALA A 33 15.52 9.12 6.29
CA ALA A 33 16.37 8.89 7.47
C ALA A 33 17.19 7.58 7.42
N GLY A 34 17.05 6.79 6.36
CA GLY A 34 17.86 5.58 6.13
C GLY A 34 17.45 4.37 6.97
N LYS A 35 16.17 4.23 7.34
CA LYS A 35 15.64 3.05 8.07
C LYS A 35 15.98 1.73 7.39
N SER A 36 15.70 1.60 6.10
CA SER A 36 15.99 0.37 5.33
C SER A 36 17.49 0.09 5.22
N THR A 37 18.31 1.15 5.16
CA THR A 37 19.77 1.04 5.20
C THR A 37 20.25 0.47 6.53
N LEU A 38 19.72 0.97 7.64
CA LEU A 38 20.05 0.49 8.98
C LEU A 38 19.69 -0.99 9.13
N VAL A 39 18.49 -1.39 8.71
CA VAL A 39 18.06 -2.80 8.78
C VAL A 39 18.98 -3.71 7.96
N ARG A 40 19.35 -3.29 6.73
CA ARG A 40 20.30 -4.06 5.93
C ARG A 40 21.61 -4.29 6.68
N VAL A 41 22.18 -3.25 7.29
CA VAL A 41 23.40 -3.38 8.09
C VAL A 41 23.20 -4.29 9.30
N ILE A 42 22.05 -4.21 9.98
CA ILE A 42 21.73 -5.13 11.08
C ILE A 42 21.74 -6.57 10.59
N ILE A 43 20.99 -6.88 9.54
CA ILE A 43 20.88 -8.25 8.99
C ILE A 43 22.25 -8.76 8.49
N GLU A 44 23.03 -7.93 7.79
CA GLU A 44 24.38 -8.30 7.32
C GLU A 44 25.36 -8.62 8.48
N ASN A 45 25.12 -8.10 9.68
CA ASN A 45 25.93 -8.38 10.86
C ASN A 45 25.36 -9.49 11.76
N LEU A 46 24.18 -10.05 11.41
CA LEU A 46 23.64 -11.25 12.05
C LEU A 46 24.13 -12.59 11.43
N PRO A 47 24.73 -12.72 10.23
CA PRO A 47 24.94 -14.01 9.55
C PRO A 47 25.78 -15.03 10.32
N GLY A 48 26.63 -14.61 11.23
CA GLY A 48 27.30 -15.52 12.18
C GLY A 48 26.37 -16.05 13.27
N ILE A 49 25.15 -15.52 13.37
CA ILE A 49 24.16 -15.78 14.41
C ILE A 49 22.87 -16.32 13.78
N VAL A 50 22.40 -15.67 12.68
CA VAL A 50 21.14 -16.01 11.99
C VAL A 50 21.41 -16.14 10.49
N PRO A 51 21.13 -17.31 9.86
CA PRO A 51 21.18 -17.47 8.41
C PRO A 51 20.18 -16.54 7.71
N GLU A 52 20.50 -16.12 6.47
CA GLU A 52 19.62 -15.23 5.68
C GLU A 52 18.26 -15.86 5.39
N GLU A 53 18.21 -17.19 5.22
CA GLU A 53 16.98 -17.95 5.02
C GLU A 53 16.03 -17.89 6.22
N ASP A 54 16.54 -17.67 7.42
CA ASP A 54 15.75 -17.57 8.65
C ASP A 54 15.28 -16.13 8.95
N VAL A 55 15.55 -15.20 8.01
CA VAL A 55 15.07 -13.82 8.06
C VAL A 55 13.92 -13.63 7.06
N VAL A 56 12.78 -13.11 7.51
CA VAL A 56 11.65 -12.75 6.64
C VAL A 56 11.29 -11.27 6.76
N TYR A 57 11.01 -10.64 5.63
CA TYR A 57 10.47 -9.29 5.57
C TYR A 57 8.95 -9.36 5.42
N ALA A 58 8.21 -8.71 6.29
CA ALA A 58 6.76 -8.73 6.31
C ALA A 58 6.17 -7.31 6.24
N CYS A 59 5.12 -7.14 5.45
CA CYS A 59 4.37 -5.89 5.35
C CYS A 59 2.89 -6.14 5.59
N TYR A 60 2.15 -5.09 5.94
CA TYR A 60 0.71 -5.19 6.06
C TYR A 60 0.01 -5.37 4.70
N THR A 61 0.47 -4.69 3.66
CA THR A 61 -0.12 -4.73 2.32
C THR A 61 0.75 -5.53 1.34
N GLY A 62 0.11 -6.17 0.34
CA GLY A 62 0.82 -6.87 -0.72
C GLY A 62 1.67 -5.93 -1.58
N LYS A 63 1.19 -4.70 -1.81
CA LYS A 63 1.94 -3.71 -2.60
C LYS A 63 3.25 -3.30 -1.90
N ALA A 64 3.22 -3.09 -0.57
CA ALA A 64 4.45 -2.83 0.18
C ALA A 64 5.43 -4.02 0.12
N ALA A 65 4.91 -5.25 0.15
CA ALA A 65 5.74 -6.44 -0.04
C ALA A 65 6.39 -6.48 -1.44
N GLN A 66 5.65 -6.14 -2.50
CA GLN A 66 6.21 -6.03 -3.86
C GLN A 66 7.31 -4.95 -3.95
N VAL A 67 7.14 -3.81 -3.29
CA VAL A 67 8.17 -2.76 -3.24
C VAL A 67 9.45 -3.29 -2.57
N LEU A 68 9.33 -4.04 -1.47
CA LEU A 68 10.50 -4.66 -0.82
C LEU A 68 11.19 -5.69 -1.70
N LEU A 69 10.44 -6.51 -2.45
CA LEU A 69 10.99 -7.47 -3.42
C LEU A 69 11.78 -6.74 -4.52
N LYS A 70 11.21 -5.67 -5.10
CA LYS A 70 11.88 -4.85 -6.11
C LYS A 70 13.17 -4.20 -5.58
N LYS A 71 13.23 -3.87 -4.30
CA LYS A 71 14.45 -3.36 -3.62
C LYS A 71 15.49 -4.45 -3.34
N GLY A 72 15.25 -5.71 -3.77
CA GLY A 72 16.18 -6.83 -3.71
C GLY A 72 16.17 -7.60 -2.39
N ASN A 73 15.17 -7.39 -1.51
CA ASN A 73 15.03 -8.21 -0.31
C ASN A 73 14.55 -9.61 -0.69
N LYS A 74 15.09 -10.62 -0.03
CA LYS A 74 14.65 -12.01 -0.13
C LYS A 74 13.58 -12.30 0.94
N ASN A 75 12.87 -13.43 0.80
CA ASN A 75 11.88 -13.89 1.77
C ASN A 75 10.87 -12.80 2.18
N VAL A 76 10.24 -12.17 1.20
CA VAL A 76 9.24 -11.11 1.44
C VAL A 76 7.84 -11.70 1.41
N THR A 77 7.00 -11.31 2.38
CA THR A 77 5.62 -11.77 2.49
C THR A 77 4.71 -10.69 3.09
N THR A 78 3.42 -10.97 3.23
CA THR A 78 2.53 -10.12 4.03
C THR A 78 2.35 -10.70 5.43
N LEU A 79 2.09 -9.83 6.42
CA LEU A 79 1.80 -10.26 7.79
C LEU A 79 0.66 -11.29 7.85
N HIS A 80 -0.36 -11.14 7.00
CA HIS A 80 -1.45 -12.12 6.94
C HIS A 80 -0.98 -13.50 6.45
N LYS A 81 -0.18 -13.56 5.39
CA LYS A 81 0.35 -14.83 4.86
C LYS A 81 1.37 -15.45 5.83
N LEU A 82 2.13 -14.63 6.54
CA LEU A 82 3.06 -15.09 7.57
C LEU A 82 2.33 -15.76 8.73
N LEU A 83 1.24 -15.15 9.23
CA LEU A 83 0.61 -15.49 10.50
C LEU A 83 -0.61 -16.41 10.40
N TYR A 84 -1.20 -16.58 9.21
CA TYR A 84 -2.40 -17.37 9.03
C TYR A 84 -2.22 -18.46 7.98
N GLU A 85 -2.84 -19.60 8.24
CA GLU A 85 -3.12 -20.63 7.26
C GLU A 85 -4.52 -20.41 6.66
N SER A 86 -4.61 -20.53 5.33
CA SER A 86 -5.88 -20.56 4.63
C SER A 86 -6.37 -22.00 4.53
N ILE A 87 -7.32 -22.38 5.36
CA ILE A 87 -7.90 -23.73 5.36
C ILE A 87 -9.15 -23.69 4.48
N PRO A 88 -9.18 -24.45 3.36
CA PRO A 88 -10.36 -24.52 2.52
C PRO A 88 -11.51 -25.19 3.28
N LYS A 89 -12.71 -24.57 3.24
CA LYS A 89 -13.94 -25.15 3.75
C LYS A 89 -14.66 -25.96 2.67
N PRO A 90 -15.53 -26.91 3.06
CA PRO A 90 -16.31 -27.70 2.10
C PRO A 90 -17.23 -26.83 1.20
N ASP A 91 -17.58 -25.63 1.65
CA ASP A 91 -18.38 -24.64 0.91
C ASP A 91 -17.54 -23.82 -0.08
N GLY A 92 -16.21 -24.08 -0.15
CA GLY A 92 -15.26 -23.40 -1.03
C GLY A 92 -14.81 -22.04 -0.50
N THR A 93 -15.23 -21.63 0.70
CA THR A 93 -14.65 -20.49 1.40
C THR A 93 -13.39 -20.91 2.16
N PHE A 94 -12.57 -19.93 2.53
CA PHE A 94 -11.40 -20.19 3.35
C PHE A 94 -11.64 -19.73 4.80
N PHE A 95 -11.24 -20.57 5.74
CA PHE A 95 -11.09 -20.16 7.13
C PHE A 95 -9.64 -19.82 7.40
N ARG A 96 -9.39 -18.65 7.95
CA ARG A 96 -8.04 -18.25 8.38
C ARG A 96 -7.81 -18.72 9.80
N LYS A 97 -6.98 -19.74 9.95
CA LYS A 97 -6.51 -20.21 11.25
C LYS A 97 -5.16 -19.56 11.53
N PRO A 98 -4.97 -18.91 12.71
CA PRO A 98 -3.64 -18.50 13.13
C PRO A 98 -2.70 -19.71 13.14
N LYS A 99 -1.49 -19.52 12.59
CA LYS A 99 -0.44 -20.53 12.67
C LYS A 99 0.02 -20.67 14.11
N GLU A 100 0.40 -21.86 14.50
CA GLU A 100 0.95 -22.13 15.85
C GLU A 100 2.40 -21.69 15.92
N THR A 101 3.17 -21.89 14.85
CA THR A 101 4.57 -21.49 14.72
C THR A 101 4.83 -20.82 13.38
N ILE A 102 5.92 -20.07 13.30
CA ILE A 102 6.50 -19.55 12.05
C ILE A 102 7.96 -20.01 11.98
N ASP A 103 8.42 -20.33 10.76
CA ASP A 103 9.74 -20.95 10.54
C ASP A 103 10.81 -19.88 10.25
N TYR A 104 10.86 -18.82 11.07
CA TYR A 104 11.83 -17.73 10.93
C TYR A 104 12.30 -17.25 12.29
N ASP A 105 13.59 -17.07 12.44
CA ASP A 105 14.20 -16.55 13.68
C ASP A 105 14.05 -15.04 13.80
N VAL A 106 14.07 -14.34 12.66
CA VAL A 106 13.94 -12.88 12.60
C VAL A 106 12.84 -12.46 11.63
N VAL A 107 11.93 -11.61 12.10
CA VAL A 107 10.88 -10.99 11.30
C VAL A 107 11.09 -9.49 11.24
N VAL A 108 11.34 -8.96 10.06
CA VAL A 108 11.40 -7.51 9.82
C VAL A 108 10.03 -7.03 9.35
N VAL A 109 9.35 -6.21 10.15
CA VAL A 109 8.05 -5.63 9.80
C VAL A 109 8.26 -4.22 9.29
N ASP A 110 8.06 -4.00 7.98
CA ASP A 110 8.12 -2.67 7.39
C ASP A 110 6.74 -2.00 7.33
N GLU A 111 6.72 -0.66 7.36
CA GLU A 111 5.51 0.17 7.42
C GLU A 111 4.58 -0.26 8.57
N VAL A 112 5.16 -0.49 9.75
CA VAL A 112 4.43 -1.03 10.93
C VAL A 112 3.26 -0.13 11.36
N SER A 113 3.28 1.16 11.04
CA SER A 113 2.18 2.10 11.28
C SER A 113 0.85 1.65 10.69
N MET A 114 0.88 0.88 9.58
CA MET A 114 -0.32 0.37 8.92
C MET A 114 -0.85 -0.94 9.51
N ALA A 115 -0.04 -1.66 10.29
CA ALA A 115 -0.40 -2.97 10.81
C ALA A 115 -1.40 -2.84 11.98
N PRO A 116 -2.58 -3.50 11.91
CA PRO A 116 -3.53 -3.49 13.03
C PRO A 116 -2.94 -4.07 14.31
N ARG A 117 -3.34 -3.52 15.45
CA ARG A 117 -2.90 -3.96 16.79
C ARG A 117 -3.03 -5.47 16.97
N ALA A 118 -4.19 -6.04 16.66
CA ALA A 118 -4.46 -7.47 16.81
C ALA A 118 -3.48 -8.35 16.00
N LEU A 119 -3.06 -7.87 14.83
CA LEU A 119 -2.11 -8.59 13.98
C LEU A 119 -0.70 -8.56 14.58
N MET A 120 -0.28 -7.42 15.12
CA MET A 120 1.01 -7.30 15.83
C MET A 120 1.01 -8.09 17.13
N GLU A 121 -0.07 -8.09 17.89
CA GLU A 121 -0.21 -8.92 19.09
C GLU A 121 -0.12 -10.43 18.77
N LEU A 122 -0.66 -10.85 17.62
CA LEU A 122 -0.51 -12.23 17.16
C LEU A 122 0.94 -12.54 16.79
N LEU A 123 1.63 -11.64 16.06
CA LEU A 123 3.04 -11.80 15.73
C LEU A 123 3.92 -11.92 16.99
N PHE A 124 3.67 -11.10 18.01
CA PHE A 124 4.43 -11.11 19.26
C PHE A 124 4.27 -12.40 20.10
N ARG A 125 3.33 -13.29 19.76
CA ARG A 125 3.20 -14.60 20.43
C ARG A 125 4.17 -15.65 19.88
N HIS A 126 4.68 -15.45 18.67
CA HIS A 126 5.62 -16.37 18.05
C HIS A 126 7.03 -16.25 18.64
N ASP A 127 7.80 -17.33 18.62
CA ASP A 127 9.16 -17.38 19.11
C ASP A 127 10.15 -16.95 18.02
N CYS A 128 10.24 -15.62 17.80
CA CYS A 128 11.12 -14.97 16.85
C CYS A 128 11.49 -13.57 17.34
N PHE A 129 12.60 -13.05 16.87
CA PHE A 129 12.98 -11.65 17.10
C PHE A 129 12.35 -10.74 16.05
N ILE A 130 11.75 -9.65 16.47
CA ILE A 130 10.97 -8.80 15.58
C ILE A 130 11.60 -7.41 15.47
N ILE A 131 11.94 -6.99 14.25
CA ILE A 131 12.43 -5.64 13.97
C ILE A 131 11.30 -4.87 13.30
N CYS A 132 10.74 -3.86 13.98
CA CYS A 132 9.66 -3.03 13.48
C CYS A 132 10.20 -1.74 12.88
N LEU A 133 9.79 -1.40 11.63
CA LEU A 133 10.14 -0.17 10.96
C LEU A 133 8.90 0.68 10.71
N GLY A 134 9.00 1.97 10.92
CA GLY A 134 7.90 2.86 10.56
C GLY A 134 8.26 4.34 10.61
N ASP A 135 7.37 5.13 10.06
CA ASP A 135 7.46 6.58 10.09
C ASP A 135 6.28 7.13 10.91
N PRO A 136 6.56 7.77 12.06
CA PRO A 136 5.51 8.20 12.97
C PRO A 136 4.72 9.41 12.43
N PHE A 137 5.20 10.04 11.37
CA PHE A 137 4.52 11.19 10.77
C PHE A 137 3.65 10.81 9.55
N GLN A 138 3.74 9.57 9.06
CA GLN A 138 2.81 9.06 8.06
C GLN A 138 1.40 8.92 8.64
N LEU A 139 0.41 8.79 7.73
CA LEU A 139 -0.98 8.56 8.13
C LEU A 139 -1.11 7.29 8.97
N PRO A 140 -1.80 7.34 10.11
CA PRO A 140 -2.16 6.14 10.87
C PRO A 140 -3.21 5.30 10.12
N PRO A 141 -3.55 4.10 10.59
CA PRO A 141 -4.70 3.35 10.10
C PRO A 141 -5.96 4.22 10.12
N VAL A 142 -6.85 3.99 9.13
CA VAL A 142 -8.14 4.75 9.04
C VAL A 142 -8.98 4.59 10.31
N ASP A 143 -8.97 3.39 10.88
CA ASP A 143 -9.60 3.10 12.17
C ASP A 143 -8.57 3.30 13.28
N LYS A 144 -8.75 4.37 14.05
CA LYS A 144 -7.84 4.74 15.15
C LYS A 144 -7.76 3.67 16.25
N ASP A 145 -8.80 2.86 16.44
CA ASP A 145 -8.79 1.77 17.42
C ASP A 145 -7.85 0.62 17.01
N GLN A 146 -7.45 0.59 15.74
CA GLN A 146 -6.48 -0.38 15.22
C GLN A 146 -5.03 0.08 15.31
N ASP A 147 -4.76 1.29 15.75
CA ASP A 147 -3.37 1.75 15.96
C ASP A 147 -2.67 0.86 16.98
N ASN A 148 -1.52 0.29 16.57
CA ASN A 148 -0.72 -0.59 17.42
C ASN A 148 0.12 0.17 18.46
N GLY A 149 0.31 1.48 18.31
CA GLY A 149 1.03 2.34 19.24
C GLY A 149 2.53 2.13 19.30
N LEU A 150 3.12 1.25 18.50
CA LEU A 150 4.55 0.88 18.56
C LEU A 150 5.48 2.07 18.29
N LEU A 151 5.11 2.91 17.33
CA LEU A 151 5.93 4.07 16.95
C LEU A 151 5.89 5.23 17.97
N ALA A 152 5.03 5.16 18.99
CA ALA A 152 4.99 6.16 20.05
C ALA A 152 6.16 6.04 21.04
N ARG A 153 6.75 4.84 21.15
CA ARG A 153 7.88 4.57 22.04
C ARG A 153 8.93 3.67 21.34
N PRO A 154 9.62 4.20 20.32
CA PRO A 154 10.64 3.43 19.61
C PRO A 154 11.87 3.21 20.48
N ASN A 155 12.63 2.15 20.21
CA ASN A 155 13.94 1.94 20.77
C ASN A 155 14.94 2.97 20.23
N ILE A 156 14.84 3.27 18.92
CA ILE A 156 15.62 4.32 18.30
C ILE A 156 14.75 5.17 17.35
N PHE A 157 15.01 6.47 17.36
CA PHE A 157 14.35 7.42 16.46
C PHE A 157 15.38 8.09 15.57
N LEU A 158 15.29 7.80 14.25
CA LEU A 158 16.15 8.39 13.22
C LEU A 158 15.53 9.71 12.73
N ASP A 159 15.96 10.80 13.30
CA ASP A 159 15.50 12.17 12.96
C ASP A 159 16.43 12.89 11.98
N GLU A 160 17.64 12.36 11.77
CA GLU A 160 18.62 12.88 10.84
C GLU A 160 18.31 12.40 9.42
N ILE A 161 18.15 13.34 8.48
CA ILE A 161 18.02 13.01 7.06
C ILE A 161 19.40 12.73 6.49
N MET A 162 19.53 11.63 5.75
CA MET A 162 20.79 11.26 5.10
C MET A 162 21.23 12.34 4.11
N ARG A 163 22.54 12.63 4.03
CA ARG A 163 23.09 13.69 3.13
C ARG A 163 22.60 13.54 1.70
N GLN A 164 22.62 12.33 1.15
CA GLN A 164 22.12 12.05 -0.20
C GLN A 164 20.63 12.35 -0.37
N ALA A 165 19.84 12.17 0.69
CA ALA A 165 18.42 12.50 0.66
C ALA A 165 18.15 14.00 0.77
N LEU A 166 19.07 14.79 1.33
CA LEU A 166 18.98 16.25 1.39
C LEU A 166 19.16 16.93 0.03
N ASP A 167 19.72 16.23 -0.96
CA ASP A 167 19.79 16.74 -2.34
C ASP A 167 18.41 16.71 -3.03
N SER A 168 17.46 15.90 -2.53
CA SER A 168 16.09 15.86 -3.04
C SER A 168 15.23 16.99 -2.48
N ASN A 169 14.61 17.77 -3.38
CA ASN A 169 13.65 18.81 -3.00
C ASN A 169 12.33 18.21 -2.51
N ILE A 170 11.99 16.98 -2.92
CA ILE A 170 10.86 16.21 -2.37
C ILE A 170 11.05 16.00 -0.87
N ILE A 171 12.24 15.58 -0.45
CA ILE A 171 12.58 15.40 0.97
C ILE A 171 12.59 16.73 1.71
N ARG A 172 13.18 17.79 1.14
CA ARG A 172 13.13 19.14 1.73
C ARG A 172 11.69 19.65 1.89
N LEU A 173 10.83 19.40 0.89
CA LEU A 173 9.41 19.74 0.96
C LEU A 173 8.71 18.96 2.07
N SER A 174 8.97 17.66 2.17
CA SER A 174 8.42 16.82 3.25
C SER A 174 8.81 17.31 4.64
N MET A 175 10.05 17.81 4.81
CA MET A 175 10.49 18.45 6.06
C MET A 175 9.71 19.73 6.35
N LYS A 176 9.55 20.63 5.37
CA LYS A 176 8.74 21.84 5.51
C LYS A 176 7.30 21.52 5.94
N ILE A 177 6.69 20.50 5.31
CA ILE A 177 5.33 20.05 5.66
C ILE A 177 5.27 19.58 7.12
N ARG A 178 6.23 18.77 7.54
CA ARG A 178 6.29 18.25 8.90
C ARG A 178 6.47 19.34 9.95
N HIS A 179 7.31 20.33 9.66
CA HIS A 179 7.50 21.51 10.54
C HIS A 179 6.36 22.53 10.41
N GLN A 180 5.42 22.28 9.49
CA GLN A 180 4.33 23.22 9.17
C GLN A 180 4.84 24.59 8.73
N ASP A 181 6.00 24.62 8.09
CA ASP A 181 6.60 25.80 7.51
C ASP A 181 5.83 26.28 6.28
N LYS A 182 6.08 27.53 5.89
CA LYS A 182 5.49 28.10 4.68
C LYS A 182 6.04 27.37 3.45
N ILE A 183 5.16 26.83 2.62
CA ILE A 183 5.47 26.24 1.33
C ILE A 183 5.25 27.31 0.27
N GLU A 184 6.29 27.63 -0.48
CA GLU A 184 6.26 28.62 -1.56
C GLU A 184 6.04 27.95 -2.92
N TYR A 185 5.38 28.65 -3.84
CA TYR A 185 5.29 28.22 -5.22
C TYR A 185 6.66 28.33 -5.88
N GLY A 186 7.00 27.34 -6.69
CA GLY A 186 8.30 27.31 -7.37
C GLY A 186 8.51 26.01 -8.13
N LYS A 187 9.59 26.00 -8.92
CA LYS A 187 10.06 24.84 -9.65
C LYS A 187 11.49 24.57 -9.23
N GLU A 188 11.71 23.41 -8.69
CA GLU A 188 13.00 22.82 -8.36
C GLU A 188 13.23 21.59 -9.27
N ASP A 189 14.40 20.98 -9.24
CA ASP A 189 14.75 19.89 -10.17
C ASP A 189 13.79 18.70 -10.11
N ASP A 190 13.46 18.22 -8.90
CA ASP A 190 12.63 17.04 -8.66
C ASP A 190 11.25 17.38 -8.05
N ALA A 191 10.96 18.66 -7.74
CA ALA A 191 9.70 19.09 -7.13
C ALA A 191 9.19 20.41 -7.71
N ILE A 192 7.90 20.44 -8.05
CA ILE A 192 7.21 21.65 -8.49
C ILE A 192 6.03 21.90 -7.53
N VAL A 193 5.92 23.12 -7.01
CA VAL A 193 4.76 23.57 -6.25
C VAL A 193 4.05 24.66 -7.05
N MET A 194 2.80 24.44 -7.40
CA MET A 194 2.03 25.37 -8.24
C MET A 194 0.61 25.60 -7.71
N PRO A 195 0.01 26.76 -8.02
CA PRO A 195 -1.37 27.03 -7.67
C PRO A 195 -2.35 26.28 -8.61
N TYR A 196 -3.59 26.07 -8.14
CA TYR A 196 -4.64 25.35 -8.87
C TYR A 196 -5.00 25.97 -10.22
N ASP A 197 -4.92 27.29 -10.36
CA ASP A 197 -5.21 28.01 -11.60
C ASP A 197 -4.21 27.72 -12.74
N LYS A 198 -3.04 27.15 -12.39
CA LYS A 198 -2.02 26.68 -13.34
C LYS A 198 -2.10 25.18 -13.62
N LEU A 199 -3.03 24.46 -12.99
CA LEU A 199 -3.23 23.06 -13.26
C LEU A 199 -3.75 22.85 -14.68
N THR A 200 -3.00 22.15 -15.49
CA THR A 200 -3.36 21.81 -16.87
C THR A 200 -3.57 20.31 -17.03
N THR A 201 -4.24 19.94 -18.12
CA THR A 201 -4.37 18.51 -18.50
C THR A 201 -3.03 17.84 -18.72
N GLY A 202 -2.05 18.60 -19.20
CA GLY A 202 -0.67 18.12 -19.37
C GLY A 202 -0.03 17.68 -18.04
N VAL A 203 -0.25 18.45 -16.97
CA VAL A 203 0.23 18.10 -15.61
C VAL A 203 -0.46 16.81 -15.12
N LEU A 204 -1.78 16.70 -15.28
CA LEU A 204 -2.51 15.49 -14.85
C LEU A 204 -2.10 14.22 -15.61
N LYS A 205 -1.71 14.34 -16.89
CA LYS A 205 -1.24 13.22 -17.72
C LYS A 205 0.24 12.91 -17.54
N TRP A 206 1.01 13.85 -16.97
CA TRP A 206 2.45 13.71 -16.79
C TRP A 206 2.81 12.73 -15.66
N GLY A 207 2.01 12.70 -14.58
CA GLY A 207 2.29 11.85 -13.42
C GLY A 207 1.90 10.40 -13.67
N ASP A 208 2.70 9.48 -13.17
CA ASP A 208 2.35 8.05 -13.14
C ASP A 208 1.16 7.82 -12.25
N GLN A 209 1.03 8.62 -11.18
CA GLN A 209 -0.11 8.55 -10.26
C GLN A 209 -0.53 9.94 -9.77
N ILE A 210 -1.84 10.14 -9.64
CA ILE A 210 -2.43 11.34 -9.01
C ILE A 210 -2.93 10.94 -7.63
N LEU A 211 -2.54 11.72 -6.61
CA LEU A 211 -2.97 11.53 -5.24
C LEU A 211 -3.91 12.64 -4.80
N VAL A 212 -5.01 12.24 -4.16
CA VAL A 212 -6.06 13.14 -3.67
C VAL A 212 -6.45 12.79 -2.23
N GLY A 213 -7.19 13.68 -1.56
CA GLY A 213 -7.62 13.46 -0.19
C GLY A 213 -8.92 12.69 -0.07
N THR A 214 -9.89 13.03 -0.91
CA THR A 214 -11.25 12.53 -0.75
C THR A 214 -11.69 11.61 -1.88
N ASN A 215 -12.63 10.69 -1.58
CA ASN A 215 -13.24 9.85 -2.61
C ASN A 215 -14.02 10.67 -3.64
N LYS A 216 -14.60 11.80 -3.23
CA LYS A 216 -15.32 12.70 -4.14
C LYS A 216 -14.38 13.27 -5.20
N THR A 217 -13.24 13.80 -4.78
CA THR A 217 -12.21 14.34 -5.69
C THR A 217 -11.64 13.23 -6.57
N ARG A 218 -11.38 12.05 -6.00
CA ARG A 218 -10.93 10.87 -6.75
C ARG A 218 -11.87 10.54 -7.91
N ILE A 219 -13.18 10.45 -7.65
CA ILE A 219 -14.19 10.14 -8.68
C ILE A 219 -14.19 11.22 -9.75
N ASN A 220 -14.22 12.50 -9.35
CA ASN A 220 -14.25 13.62 -10.27
C ASN A 220 -13.01 13.67 -11.19
N ILE A 221 -11.82 13.48 -10.64
CA ILE A 221 -10.56 13.50 -11.42
C ILE A 221 -10.51 12.30 -12.37
N ASN A 222 -10.88 11.10 -11.92
CA ASN A 222 -10.96 9.93 -12.80
C ASN A 222 -11.92 10.18 -13.97
N GLN A 223 -13.12 10.70 -13.71
CA GLN A 223 -14.07 11.01 -14.78
C GLN A 223 -13.56 12.11 -15.72
N THR A 224 -12.94 13.15 -15.16
CA THR A 224 -12.35 14.25 -15.94
C THR A 224 -11.29 13.71 -16.90
N LEU A 225 -10.38 12.87 -16.43
CA LEU A 225 -9.31 12.30 -17.26
C LEU A 225 -9.86 11.36 -18.34
N ARG A 226 -10.88 10.56 -18.03
CA ARG A 226 -11.57 9.73 -19.01
C ARG A 226 -12.19 10.58 -20.13
N ASN A 227 -12.94 11.63 -19.76
CA ASN A 227 -13.54 12.54 -20.72
C ASN A 227 -12.50 13.23 -21.62
N MET A 228 -11.35 13.64 -21.03
CA MET A 228 -10.25 14.25 -21.78
C MET A 228 -9.53 13.28 -22.72
N GLN A 229 -9.65 11.99 -22.50
CA GLN A 229 -9.16 10.93 -23.38
C GLN A 229 -10.21 10.53 -24.44
N GLY A 230 -11.39 11.18 -24.45
CA GLY A 230 -12.49 10.86 -25.36
C GLY A 230 -13.20 9.55 -25.02
N ARG A 231 -13.02 9.03 -23.81
CA ARG A 231 -13.61 7.76 -23.39
C ARG A 231 -15.10 7.90 -23.11
N GLY A 232 -15.84 6.89 -23.48
CA GLY A 232 -17.28 6.79 -23.24
C GLY A 232 -17.63 6.49 -21.77
N PRO A 233 -18.93 6.29 -21.47
CA PRO A 233 -19.38 5.96 -20.12
C PRO A 233 -18.93 4.56 -19.68
N GLU A 234 -18.78 3.63 -20.60
CA GLU A 234 -18.38 2.23 -20.37
C GLU A 234 -16.86 2.11 -20.19
N PRO A 235 -16.38 1.10 -19.46
CA PRO A 235 -14.94 0.78 -19.42
C PRO A 235 -14.38 0.44 -20.80
N GLU A 236 -13.20 0.95 -21.12
CA GLU A 236 -12.52 0.78 -22.39
C GLU A 236 -11.10 0.19 -22.22
N GLU A 237 -10.53 -0.31 -23.30
CA GLU A 237 -9.16 -0.84 -23.30
C GLU A 237 -8.12 0.20 -22.90
N GLY A 238 -7.11 -0.23 -22.18
CA GLY A 238 -6.02 0.61 -21.68
C GLY A 238 -6.43 1.51 -20.52
N GLU A 239 -7.60 1.32 -19.91
CA GLU A 239 -7.97 2.05 -18.71
C GLU A 239 -7.21 1.55 -17.47
N LYS A 240 -6.82 2.51 -16.65
CA LYS A 240 -6.11 2.27 -15.40
C LYS A 240 -7.10 1.99 -14.27
N VAL A 241 -6.97 0.83 -13.63
CA VAL A 241 -7.84 0.40 -12.54
C VAL A 241 -7.02 -0.07 -11.32
N ILE A 242 -7.65 -0.09 -10.15
CA ILE A 242 -7.07 -0.56 -8.89
C ILE A 242 -7.96 -1.65 -8.29
N CYS A 243 -7.34 -2.72 -7.85
CA CYS A 243 -7.95 -3.78 -7.08
C CYS A 243 -8.27 -3.29 -5.65
N LEU A 244 -9.50 -3.55 -5.17
CA LEU A 244 -9.97 -3.06 -3.88
C LEU A 244 -9.97 -4.10 -2.76
N ARG A 245 -9.64 -5.37 -3.09
CA ARG A 245 -9.57 -6.49 -2.14
C ARG A 245 -8.37 -7.37 -2.36
N ASN A 246 -8.08 -8.19 -1.37
CA ASN A 246 -7.08 -9.26 -1.48
C ASN A 246 -7.74 -10.51 -2.05
N TYR A 247 -7.21 -11.00 -3.18
CA TYR A 247 -7.58 -12.25 -3.84
C TYR A 247 -6.34 -13.16 -3.89
N TRP A 248 -6.01 -13.74 -2.73
CA TRP A 248 -4.77 -14.49 -2.52
C TRP A 248 -4.61 -15.70 -3.43
N ASP A 249 -5.73 -16.26 -3.90
CA ASP A 249 -5.75 -17.44 -4.78
C ASP A 249 -5.66 -17.06 -6.27
N ASN A 250 -5.79 -15.77 -6.60
CA ASN A 250 -5.56 -15.25 -7.95
C ASN A 250 -4.10 -14.86 -8.07
N LEU A 251 -3.34 -15.76 -8.67
CA LEU A 251 -1.91 -15.57 -8.89
C LEU A 251 -1.65 -15.11 -10.31
N ALA A 252 -0.76 -14.15 -10.46
CA ALA A 252 -0.20 -13.77 -11.75
C ALA A 252 0.76 -14.87 -12.28
N THR A 253 1.18 -14.73 -13.53
CA THR A 253 2.14 -15.65 -14.16
C THR A 253 3.47 -15.77 -13.40
N ASN A 254 3.85 -14.74 -12.65
CA ASN A 254 5.02 -14.71 -11.77
C ASN A 254 4.75 -15.18 -10.33
N ASN A 255 3.57 -15.77 -10.06
CA ASN A 255 3.06 -16.20 -8.76
C ASN A 255 2.78 -15.05 -7.75
N ASP A 256 2.75 -13.80 -8.18
CA ASP A 256 2.31 -12.71 -7.32
C ASP A 256 0.79 -12.77 -7.09
N PRO A 257 0.30 -12.67 -5.85
CA PRO A 257 -1.14 -12.65 -5.59
C PRO A 257 -1.75 -11.30 -5.96
N LEU A 258 -3.00 -11.33 -6.43
CA LEU A 258 -3.78 -10.11 -6.63
C LEU A 258 -4.24 -9.53 -5.27
N VAL A 259 -3.72 -8.37 -4.92
CA VAL A 259 -3.95 -7.77 -3.60
C VAL A 259 -4.60 -6.38 -3.67
N ASN A 260 -5.22 -5.98 -2.58
CA ASN A 260 -5.74 -4.62 -2.43
C ASN A 260 -4.63 -3.58 -2.66
N GLY A 261 -4.91 -2.62 -3.54
CA GLY A 261 -3.94 -1.60 -3.94
C GLY A 261 -3.14 -1.95 -5.20
N THR A 262 -3.28 -3.15 -5.79
CA THR A 262 -2.68 -3.47 -7.09
C THR A 262 -3.32 -2.60 -8.16
N VAL A 263 -2.51 -1.72 -8.75
CA VAL A 263 -2.86 -0.85 -9.86
C VAL A 263 -2.40 -1.49 -11.17
N GLY A 264 -3.15 -1.31 -12.24
CA GLY A 264 -2.79 -1.85 -13.55
C GLY A 264 -3.75 -1.41 -14.64
N TYR A 265 -3.65 -2.07 -15.78
CA TYR A 265 -4.39 -1.74 -16.99
C TYR A 265 -5.23 -2.92 -17.46
N ILE A 266 -6.41 -2.61 -18.01
CA ILE A 266 -7.33 -3.62 -18.54
C ILE A 266 -7.30 -3.64 -20.06
N SER A 267 -7.42 -4.84 -20.63
CA SER A 267 -7.49 -5.09 -22.08
C SER A 267 -8.41 -6.27 -22.40
N ASN A 268 -8.68 -6.52 -23.67
CA ASN A 268 -9.53 -7.63 -24.15
C ASN A 268 -10.88 -7.72 -23.42
N LEU A 269 -11.58 -6.59 -23.35
CA LEU A 269 -12.80 -6.46 -22.55
C LEU A 269 -14.04 -7.04 -23.24
N TYR A 270 -14.88 -7.72 -22.47
CA TYR A 270 -16.26 -7.97 -22.86
C TYR A 270 -17.21 -7.91 -21.66
N THR A 271 -18.42 -7.40 -21.88
CA THR A 271 -19.46 -7.35 -20.86
C THR A 271 -20.28 -8.63 -20.88
N SER A 272 -20.57 -9.17 -19.70
CA SER A 272 -21.46 -10.29 -19.48
C SER A 272 -22.39 -10.00 -18.30
N TYR A 273 -23.23 -10.98 -17.95
CA TYR A 273 -24.18 -10.85 -16.85
C TYR A 273 -24.12 -12.06 -15.95
N ASN A 274 -23.99 -11.82 -14.63
CA ASN A 274 -24.14 -12.86 -13.63
C ASN A 274 -25.58 -12.90 -13.14
N HIS A 275 -26.22 -14.07 -13.31
CA HIS A 275 -27.58 -14.31 -12.81
C HIS A 275 -27.50 -14.86 -11.37
N ILE A 276 -27.84 -14.04 -10.40
CA ILE A 276 -27.81 -14.40 -8.99
C ILE A 276 -29.07 -15.25 -8.69
N PRO A 277 -28.89 -16.46 -8.14
CA PRO A 277 -30.01 -17.34 -7.85
C PRO A 277 -31.04 -16.70 -6.89
N PRO A 278 -32.35 -17.01 -7.00
CA PRO A 278 -33.40 -16.46 -6.14
C PRO A 278 -33.12 -16.60 -4.64
N TYR A 279 -32.57 -17.73 -4.22
CA TYR A 279 -32.23 -17.99 -2.83
C TYR A 279 -31.04 -17.15 -2.31
N CYS A 280 -30.29 -16.50 -3.21
CA CYS A 280 -29.21 -15.57 -2.87
C CYS A 280 -29.62 -14.10 -3.02
N GLY A 281 -30.71 -13.80 -3.76
CA GLY A 281 -31.13 -12.41 -3.97
C GLY A 281 -31.94 -12.21 -5.26
N GLY A 282 -31.80 -13.12 -6.23
CA GLY A 282 -32.64 -13.14 -7.44
C GLY A 282 -32.45 -11.97 -8.41
N GLN A 283 -31.24 -11.43 -8.51
CA GLN A 283 -30.94 -10.29 -9.38
C GLN A 283 -29.95 -10.65 -10.49
N THR A 284 -29.93 -9.86 -11.55
CA THR A 284 -28.93 -9.95 -12.62
C THR A 284 -28.03 -8.73 -12.55
N ILE A 285 -26.74 -8.93 -12.53
CA ILE A 285 -25.75 -7.85 -12.45
C ILE A 285 -24.83 -7.85 -13.68
N PRO A 286 -24.45 -6.67 -14.21
CA PRO A 286 -23.46 -6.57 -15.26
C PRO A 286 -22.07 -6.83 -14.70
N VAL A 287 -21.29 -7.65 -15.38
CA VAL A 287 -19.89 -7.93 -15.08
C VAL A 287 -19.02 -7.62 -16.28
N LEU A 288 -17.78 -7.25 -16.02
CA LEU A 288 -16.74 -7.01 -17.00
C LEU A 288 -15.71 -8.13 -16.91
N TYR A 289 -15.54 -8.88 -17.98
CA TYR A 289 -14.36 -9.74 -18.14
C TYR A 289 -13.28 -8.94 -18.86
N ALA A 290 -12.10 -8.88 -18.27
CA ALA A 290 -10.97 -8.15 -18.82
C ALA A 290 -9.66 -8.81 -18.42
N ASP A 291 -8.70 -8.82 -19.32
CA ASP A 291 -7.31 -9.14 -18.96
C ASP A 291 -6.74 -8.00 -18.13
N PHE A 292 -6.03 -8.34 -17.07
CA PHE A 292 -5.47 -7.36 -16.14
C PHE A 292 -3.96 -7.55 -16.00
N MET A 293 -3.23 -6.50 -16.42
CA MET A 293 -1.79 -6.38 -16.26
C MET A 293 -1.48 -5.31 -15.23
N SER A 294 -0.75 -5.66 -14.17
CA SER A 294 -0.36 -4.67 -13.15
C SER A 294 0.68 -3.67 -13.68
N ASP A 295 0.81 -2.53 -13.02
CA ASP A 295 1.86 -1.52 -13.26
C ASP A 295 3.29 -2.04 -12.98
N SER A 296 3.41 -3.24 -12.43
CA SER A 296 4.66 -3.97 -12.18
C SER A 296 4.84 -5.19 -13.10
N ASP A 297 4.15 -5.21 -14.24
CA ASP A 297 4.21 -6.25 -15.27
C ASP A 297 3.79 -7.66 -14.79
N ALA A 298 2.97 -7.75 -13.73
CA ALA A 298 2.38 -9.00 -13.31
C ALA A 298 1.07 -9.24 -14.08
N ASP A 299 1.02 -10.31 -14.87
CA ASP A 299 -0.14 -10.69 -15.69
C ASP A 299 -1.05 -11.64 -14.90
N PHE A 300 -2.29 -11.18 -14.65
CA PHE A 300 -3.32 -11.94 -13.93
C PHE A 300 -4.32 -12.64 -14.86
N GLY A 301 -4.15 -12.51 -16.18
CA GLY A 301 -5.09 -13.03 -17.15
C GLY A 301 -6.48 -12.38 -17.06
N THR A 302 -7.50 -13.11 -17.53
CA THR A 302 -8.87 -12.60 -17.58
C THR A 302 -9.56 -12.68 -16.22
N LEU A 303 -9.99 -11.55 -15.69
CA LEU A 303 -10.67 -11.41 -14.41
C LEU A 303 -12.15 -11.05 -14.60
N ASN A 304 -13.01 -11.56 -13.69
CA ASN A 304 -14.42 -11.21 -13.58
C ASN A 304 -14.57 -10.01 -12.63
N MET A 305 -14.77 -8.81 -13.16
CA MET A 305 -14.79 -7.56 -12.41
C MET A 305 -16.22 -7.01 -12.26
N ASP A 306 -16.51 -6.36 -11.14
CA ASP A 306 -17.77 -5.63 -10.92
C ASP A 306 -17.81 -4.37 -11.82
N LYS A 307 -18.50 -4.47 -12.94
CA LYS A 307 -18.61 -3.38 -13.93
C LYS A 307 -19.23 -2.13 -13.32
N HIS A 308 -20.30 -2.30 -12.53
CA HIS A 308 -20.98 -1.18 -11.88
C HIS A 308 -20.03 -0.46 -10.91
N GLN A 309 -19.26 -1.22 -10.12
CA GLN A 309 -18.30 -0.63 -9.19
C GLN A 309 -17.17 0.13 -9.89
N ILE A 310 -16.67 -0.38 -11.02
CA ILE A 310 -15.68 0.36 -11.82
C ILE A 310 -16.23 1.72 -12.22
N MET A 311 -17.50 1.77 -12.69
CA MET A 311 -18.12 2.98 -13.22
C MET A 311 -18.55 3.97 -12.13
N THR A 312 -19.09 3.49 -11.01
CA THR A 312 -19.73 4.33 -9.98
C THR A 312 -18.96 4.42 -8.67
N GLY A 313 -18.08 3.45 -8.41
CA GLY A 313 -17.44 3.24 -7.11
C GLY A 313 -18.26 2.43 -6.11
N GLU A 314 -19.51 2.07 -6.44
CA GLU A 314 -20.42 1.31 -5.59
C GLU A 314 -20.56 -0.14 -6.08
N ARG A 315 -20.64 -1.09 -5.15
CA ARG A 315 -20.78 -2.52 -5.49
C ARG A 315 -22.14 -2.82 -6.11
N SER A 316 -22.16 -3.73 -7.08
CA SER A 316 -23.40 -4.29 -7.63
C SER A 316 -24.15 -5.16 -6.60
N LEU A 317 -23.43 -5.79 -5.68
CA LEU A 317 -23.97 -6.73 -4.70
C LEU A 317 -23.80 -6.20 -3.26
N ASP A 318 -24.86 -6.32 -2.47
CA ASP A 318 -24.80 -6.06 -1.03
C ASP A 318 -24.02 -7.17 -0.27
N ALA A 319 -23.56 -6.83 0.96
CA ALA A 319 -22.76 -7.73 1.77
C ALA A 319 -23.49 -9.06 2.11
N ARG A 320 -24.83 -9.05 2.27
CA ARG A 320 -25.62 -10.23 2.58
C ARG A 320 -25.69 -11.18 1.39
N THR A 321 -25.86 -10.64 0.18
CA THR A 321 -25.86 -11.41 -1.06
C THR A 321 -24.48 -12.03 -1.32
N ILE A 322 -23.40 -11.24 -1.16
CA ILE A 322 -22.02 -11.73 -1.26
C ILE A 322 -21.77 -12.87 -0.27
N TYR A 323 -22.18 -12.72 0.98
CA TYR A 323 -22.05 -13.77 1.99
C TYR A 323 -22.76 -15.07 1.58
N LYS A 324 -24.01 -14.99 1.09
CA LYS A 324 -24.78 -16.16 0.64
C LYS A 324 -24.14 -16.85 -0.56
N LEU A 325 -23.59 -16.10 -1.50
CA LEU A 325 -22.90 -16.63 -2.68
C LEU A 325 -21.61 -17.33 -2.27
N ASN A 326 -20.81 -16.73 -1.40
CA ASN A 326 -19.54 -17.28 -0.91
C ASN A 326 -19.74 -18.52 0.00
N SER A 327 -20.93 -18.65 0.62
CA SER A 327 -21.24 -19.82 1.47
C SER A 327 -21.49 -21.11 0.69
N ARG A 328 -21.47 -21.07 -0.65
CA ARG A 328 -21.79 -22.21 -1.51
C ARG A 328 -20.80 -22.31 -2.66
N ARG A 329 -20.12 -23.46 -2.78
CA ARG A 329 -19.06 -23.68 -3.77
C ARG A 329 -19.47 -23.42 -5.22
N ASN A 330 -20.73 -23.72 -5.56
CA ASN A 330 -21.29 -23.57 -6.91
C ASN A 330 -21.73 -22.14 -7.27
N THR A 331 -21.66 -21.16 -6.36
CA THR A 331 -22.07 -19.78 -6.59
C THR A 331 -20.98 -18.75 -6.34
N GLN A 332 -19.84 -19.14 -5.82
CA GLN A 332 -18.73 -18.20 -5.52
C GLN A 332 -18.22 -17.48 -6.76
N HIS A 333 -18.17 -18.16 -7.91
CA HIS A 333 -17.73 -17.59 -9.19
C HIS A 333 -18.65 -16.47 -9.69
N LEU A 334 -19.87 -16.34 -9.12
CA LEU A 334 -20.82 -15.27 -9.44
C LEU A 334 -20.51 -13.95 -8.70
N VAL A 335 -19.62 -13.99 -7.70
CA VAL A 335 -19.16 -12.77 -7.00
C VAL A 335 -18.07 -12.11 -7.84
N PRO A 336 -18.32 -10.92 -8.42
CA PRO A 336 -17.30 -10.26 -9.22
C PRO A 336 -16.23 -9.66 -8.32
N MET A 337 -15.04 -9.51 -8.88
CA MET A 337 -13.91 -8.85 -8.23
C MET A 337 -14.11 -7.34 -8.16
N GLU A 338 -13.65 -6.76 -7.06
CA GLU A 338 -13.84 -5.34 -6.76
C GLU A 338 -12.71 -4.50 -7.34
N PHE A 339 -13.04 -3.66 -8.31
CA PHE A 339 -12.13 -2.72 -8.96
C PHE A 339 -12.76 -1.32 -9.11
N THR A 340 -11.94 -0.31 -9.27
CA THR A 340 -12.36 1.05 -9.66
C THR A 340 -11.29 1.73 -10.50
N TYR A 341 -11.64 2.82 -11.22
CA TYR A 341 -10.67 3.61 -11.96
C TYR A 341 -9.57 4.17 -11.04
N ALA A 342 -8.34 4.22 -11.54
CA ALA A 342 -7.14 4.51 -10.78
C ALA A 342 -6.21 5.56 -11.37
N TYR A 343 -6.67 6.41 -12.28
CA TYR A 343 -5.89 7.58 -12.70
C TYR A 343 -5.58 8.49 -11.50
N ALA A 344 -6.55 8.66 -10.61
CA ALA A 344 -6.37 9.25 -9.30
C ALA A 344 -6.80 8.27 -8.21
N ILE A 345 -6.03 8.19 -7.11
CA ILE A 345 -6.34 7.41 -5.91
C ILE A 345 -6.22 8.29 -4.66
N THR A 346 -6.83 7.88 -3.56
CA THR A 346 -6.64 8.60 -2.29
C THR A 346 -5.27 8.29 -1.70
N THR A 347 -4.69 9.25 -0.98
CA THR A 347 -3.40 9.07 -0.29
C THR A 347 -3.41 7.86 0.66
N HIS A 348 -4.54 7.56 1.32
CA HIS A 348 -4.67 6.34 2.14
C HIS A 348 -4.49 5.06 1.31
N LYS A 349 -4.99 5.03 0.08
CA LYS A 349 -4.81 3.89 -0.83
C LYS A 349 -3.39 3.81 -1.41
N ALA A 350 -2.65 4.91 -1.40
CA ALA A 350 -1.26 4.99 -1.86
C ALA A 350 -0.24 4.56 -0.79
N GLN A 351 -0.66 4.37 0.47
CA GLN A 351 0.24 3.91 1.52
C GLN A 351 0.87 2.55 1.16
N GLY A 352 2.17 2.41 1.39
CA GLY A 352 2.96 1.24 1.01
C GLY A 352 3.26 1.14 -0.50
N SER A 353 2.86 2.14 -1.30
CA SER A 353 3.19 2.24 -2.72
C SER A 353 4.15 3.39 -2.98
N GLU A 354 4.86 3.34 -4.12
CA GLU A 354 5.83 4.33 -4.55
C GLU A 354 5.76 4.44 -6.08
N TRP A 355 5.88 5.63 -6.65
CA TRP A 355 5.91 5.89 -8.10
C TRP A 355 6.95 6.94 -8.43
N ASP A 356 7.49 6.87 -9.63
CA ASP A 356 8.55 7.80 -10.06
C ASP A 356 8.02 9.23 -10.17
N LYS A 357 6.82 9.41 -10.72
CA LYS A 357 6.22 10.74 -10.94
C LYS A 357 4.84 10.83 -10.31
N ILE A 358 4.69 11.72 -9.35
CA ILE A 358 3.42 11.92 -8.65
C ILE A 358 2.91 13.34 -8.82
N VAL A 359 1.60 13.45 -9.01
CA VAL A 359 0.85 14.70 -8.87
C VAL A 359 0.00 14.62 -7.60
N VAL A 360 0.22 15.52 -6.66
CA VAL A 360 -0.60 15.67 -5.45
C VAL A 360 -1.52 16.86 -5.62
N LEU A 361 -2.82 16.63 -5.51
CA LEU A 361 -3.82 17.71 -5.46
C LEU A 361 -4.17 17.93 -3.97
N GLU A 362 -3.62 19.01 -3.40
CA GLU A 362 -3.87 19.36 -2.01
C GLU A 362 -5.29 19.91 -1.85
N GLU A 363 -6.05 19.32 -0.96
CA GLU A 363 -7.43 19.71 -0.67
C GLU A 363 -7.52 20.41 0.67
N GLY A 364 -8.47 21.33 0.79
CA GLY A 364 -8.83 21.91 2.09
C GLY A 364 -9.62 20.90 2.92
N PHE A 365 -8.96 20.21 3.81
CA PHE A 365 -9.59 19.24 4.69
C PHE A 365 -10.24 19.93 5.90
N PRO A 366 -11.35 19.38 6.42
CA PRO A 366 -11.90 19.79 7.71
C PRO A 366 -11.08 19.25 8.90
N PHE A 367 -9.82 18.88 8.69
CA PHE A 367 -8.93 18.25 9.66
C PHE A 367 -8.19 19.31 10.49
N ALA A 368 -7.75 18.88 11.67
CA ALA A 368 -6.76 19.65 12.41
C ALA A 368 -5.48 19.82 11.55
N ARG A 369 -4.79 20.94 11.76
CA ARG A 369 -3.59 21.31 10.98
C ARG A 369 -2.52 20.19 10.98
N GLU A 370 -2.36 19.48 12.08
CA GLU A 370 -1.43 18.35 12.17
C GLU A 370 -1.85 17.16 11.31
N GLU A 371 -3.15 16.81 11.29
CA GLU A 371 -3.67 15.71 10.48
C GLU A 371 -3.52 16.03 8.98
N HIS A 372 -3.74 17.29 8.60
CA HIS A 372 -3.50 17.74 7.23
C HIS A 372 -2.01 17.65 6.87
N ALA A 373 -1.11 18.06 7.76
CA ALA A 373 0.32 17.95 7.53
C ALA A 373 0.77 16.47 7.38
N ARG A 374 0.25 15.56 8.18
CA ARG A 374 0.50 14.12 8.04
C ARG A 374 0.00 13.57 6.71
N TRP A 375 -1.19 14.00 6.28
CA TRP A 375 -1.74 13.61 4.99
C TRP A 375 -0.84 14.08 3.83
N LEU A 376 -0.48 15.36 3.83
CA LEU A 376 0.35 15.96 2.78
C LEU A 376 1.76 15.37 2.76
N TYR A 377 2.34 15.16 3.93
CA TYR A 377 3.63 14.46 4.08
C TYR A 377 3.58 13.05 3.49
N THR A 378 2.54 12.28 3.84
CA THR A 378 2.38 10.92 3.31
C THR A 378 2.23 10.94 1.79
N ALA A 379 1.50 11.90 1.23
CA ALA A 379 1.30 12.02 -0.21
C ALA A 379 2.61 12.36 -0.94
N VAL A 380 3.35 13.38 -0.50
CA VAL A 380 4.57 13.82 -1.19
C VAL A 380 5.69 12.79 -1.10
N THR A 381 5.76 12.05 0.00
CA THR A 381 6.76 10.98 0.20
C THR A 381 6.48 9.69 -0.58
N ARG A 382 5.44 9.65 -1.41
CA ARG A 382 5.19 8.56 -2.37
C ARG A 382 5.94 8.74 -3.69
N ALA A 383 6.47 9.93 -3.97
CA ALA A 383 7.27 10.19 -5.15
C ALA A 383 8.73 9.76 -4.94
N SER A 384 9.26 8.91 -5.85
CA SER A 384 10.66 8.48 -5.83
C SER A 384 11.58 9.40 -6.63
N GLU A 385 11.11 10.00 -7.74
CA GLU A 385 11.93 10.81 -8.62
C GLU A 385 11.40 12.23 -8.78
N GLN A 386 10.11 12.42 -9.05
CA GLN A 386 9.56 13.73 -9.40
C GLN A 386 8.17 13.96 -8.78
N LEU A 387 7.93 15.17 -8.33
CA LEU A 387 6.70 15.58 -7.66
C LEU A 387 6.14 16.87 -8.25
N VAL A 388 4.84 16.90 -8.50
CA VAL A 388 4.07 18.13 -8.67
C VAL A 388 3.04 18.24 -7.54
N LEU A 389 3.18 19.25 -6.69
CA LEU A 389 2.21 19.62 -5.67
C LEU A 389 1.37 20.80 -6.18
N VAL A 390 0.08 20.57 -6.30
CA VAL A 390 -0.93 21.60 -6.66
C VAL A 390 -1.70 22.00 -5.41
N ARG A 391 -1.66 23.29 -5.06
CA ARG A 391 -2.29 23.81 -3.83
C ARG A 391 -2.93 25.19 -4.01
#